data_7490456d5447539781b8c936019c3153
#
_entry.id   7490456d5447539781b8c936019c3153
#
_cell.length_a   1.000
_cell.length_b   1.000
_cell.length_c   1.000
_cell.angle_alpha   90.00
_cell.angle_beta   90.00
_cell.angle_gamma   90.00
#
_symmetry.space_group_name_H-M   'P 1'
#
loop_
_entity.id
_entity.type
_entity.pdbx_description
1 polymer ?
#
loop_
_entity_poly.entity_id
_entity_poly.type
_entity_poly.pdbx_seq_one_letter_code
_entity_poly.pdbx_strand_id
1 'polypeptide(L)'
;VVVGGFMAYVVHDFYKPTAENRQLETTAQGHLYDKVVDNGIIENGNVVNMNICREELEAAWPQLSSIPLDSLDRRGQHIYATLIRYMTSRGLTKDAEGLSCLSDDDIANVENGETNYRFARRGGLLNRMYVIMWELDVYSKTGESNGHSFTQRIEYMKYGFRLAKRNLLTGTGIGDVNDEYLSIYENDDCSLNPEWRNRAHNQFLTFLVAFGIFGFLICLFAWFYPAFSKWNSNGSTYYFMVFFVIATVSMFSDDTLETSTGAVFVSFFYALLRWATTAKLEKQNGE
;
A
#
# COMPACT_ATOMS: atom_id res chain seq x y z
N VAL A 1 9.99 22.03 -2.95
CA VAL A 1 8.81 22.91 -2.99
C VAL A 1 7.66 22.22 -3.75
N VAL A 2 7.86 21.76 -5.00
CA VAL A 2 6.78 21.15 -5.82
C VAL A 2 6.19 19.91 -5.17
N VAL A 3 7.02 18.97 -4.70
CA VAL A 3 6.56 17.72 -4.06
C VAL A 3 5.80 18.02 -2.75
N GLY A 4 6.30 18.94 -1.94
CA GLY A 4 5.62 19.34 -0.69
C GLY A 4 4.27 20.01 -0.94
N GLY A 5 4.18 20.88 -1.95
CA GLY A 5 2.92 21.49 -2.37
C GLY A 5 1.90 20.47 -2.90
N PHE A 6 2.36 19.50 -3.68
CA PHE A 6 1.51 18.41 -4.16
C PHE A 6 0.97 17.53 -3.01
N MET A 7 1.84 17.15 -2.06
CA MET A 7 1.43 16.38 -0.88
C MET A 7 0.43 17.16 -0.02
N ALA A 8 0.68 18.45 0.23
CA ALA A 8 -0.26 19.30 0.98
C ALA A 8 -1.63 19.40 0.28
N TYR A 9 -1.64 19.50 -1.05
CA TYR A 9 -2.87 19.48 -1.84
C TYR A 9 -3.63 18.15 -1.67
N VAL A 10 -2.94 17.01 -1.79
CA VAL A 10 -3.57 15.68 -1.64
C VAL A 10 -4.18 15.51 -0.24
N VAL A 11 -3.42 15.86 0.81
CA VAL A 11 -3.90 15.80 2.20
C VAL A 11 -5.12 16.71 2.39
N HIS A 12 -5.04 17.97 1.93
CA HIS A 12 -6.16 18.91 2.05
C HIS A 12 -7.41 18.40 1.34
N ASP A 13 -7.27 17.92 0.09
CA ASP A 13 -8.40 17.44 -0.72
C ASP A 13 -8.99 16.14 -0.17
N PHE A 14 -8.17 15.29 0.47
CA PHE A 14 -8.64 14.06 1.12
C PHE A 14 -9.56 14.34 2.32
N TYR A 15 -9.20 15.31 3.16
CA TYR A 15 -9.97 15.65 4.37
C TYR A 15 -11.09 16.68 4.11
N LYS A 16 -11.15 17.31 2.94
CA LYS A 16 -12.15 18.29 2.60
C LYS A 16 -13.51 17.63 2.34
N PRO A 17 -14.54 17.86 3.19
CA PRO A 17 -15.86 17.27 2.98
C PRO A 17 -16.47 17.71 1.65
N THR A 18 -17.15 16.79 0.97
CA THR A 18 -17.93 17.06 -0.25
C THR A 18 -19.38 17.38 0.07
N ALA A 19 -19.83 17.03 1.30
CA ALA A 19 -21.16 17.35 1.83
C ALA A 19 -21.06 17.74 3.31
N GLU A 20 -22.15 18.24 3.86
CA GLU A 20 -22.23 18.54 5.29
C GLU A 20 -22.32 17.24 6.10
N ASN A 21 -21.35 17.02 7.01
CA ASN A 21 -21.34 15.89 7.94
C ASN A 21 -22.37 16.15 9.07
N ARG A 22 -23.67 16.03 8.75
CA ARG A 22 -24.76 16.17 9.70
C ARG A 22 -25.53 14.86 9.81
N GLN A 23 -25.74 14.39 11.05
CA GLN A 23 -26.61 13.25 11.32
C GLN A 23 -28.07 13.68 11.09
N LEU A 24 -28.76 12.94 10.24
CA LEU A 24 -30.19 13.07 10.00
C LEU A 24 -30.95 12.06 10.87
N GLU A 25 -32.19 12.35 11.22
CA GLU A 25 -33.03 11.44 12.02
C GLU A 25 -33.79 10.48 11.14
N THR A 26 -34.37 10.98 10.05
CA THR A 26 -35.23 10.20 9.15
C THR A 26 -34.85 10.44 7.69
N THR A 27 -35.11 9.42 6.85
CA THR A 27 -35.00 9.50 5.40
C THR A 27 -36.17 10.32 4.81
N ALA A 28 -36.12 10.64 3.52
CA ALA A 28 -37.23 11.26 2.80
C ALA A 28 -38.52 10.41 2.78
N GLN A 29 -38.39 9.08 2.95
CA GLN A 29 -39.53 8.15 3.03
C GLN A 29 -40.08 8.01 4.47
N GLY A 30 -39.41 8.62 5.46
CA GLY A 30 -39.84 8.61 6.86
C GLY A 30 -39.24 7.44 7.70
N HIS A 31 -38.33 6.63 7.16
CA HIS A 31 -37.63 5.62 7.91
C HIS A 31 -36.54 6.25 8.79
N LEU A 32 -36.23 5.63 9.91
CA LEU A 32 -35.14 6.07 10.77
C LEU A 32 -33.80 5.62 10.16
N TYR A 33 -32.81 6.50 10.24
CA TYR A 33 -31.43 6.08 9.95
C TYR A 33 -30.90 5.16 11.05
N ASP A 34 -30.06 4.21 10.65
CA ASP A 34 -29.43 3.28 11.57
C ASP A 34 -28.58 4.04 12.61
N LYS A 35 -28.58 3.52 13.85
CA LYS A 35 -27.73 4.08 14.90
C LYS A 35 -26.28 3.87 14.55
N VAL A 36 -25.57 4.96 14.36
CA VAL A 36 -24.19 4.97 13.94
C VAL A 36 -23.26 4.55 15.06
N VAL A 37 -22.41 3.54 14.80
CA VAL A 37 -21.15 3.39 15.49
C VAL A 37 -20.10 4.14 14.67
N ASP A 38 -19.87 5.40 15.00
CA ASP A 38 -18.83 6.19 14.33
C ASP A 38 -17.45 5.69 14.74
N ASN A 39 -16.80 4.99 13.81
CA ASN A 39 -15.40 4.56 13.94
C ASN A 39 -14.42 5.60 13.34
N GLY A 40 -14.91 6.78 12.98
CA GLY A 40 -14.11 7.87 12.42
C GLY A 40 -13.63 7.66 10.99
N ILE A 41 -14.01 6.57 10.31
CA ILE A 41 -13.60 6.32 8.91
C ILE A 41 -14.28 7.32 7.99
N ILE A 42 -13.49 7.92 7.10
CA ILE A 42 -13.96 8.93 6.14
C ILE A 42 -13.65 8.54 4.70
N GLU A 43 -14.50 9.02 3.78
CA GLU A 43 -14.26 9.03 2.33
C GLU A 43 -14.45 10.45 1.80
N ASN A 44 -13.40 11.04 1.23
CA ASN A 44 -13.41 12.42 0.74
C ASN A 44 -13.95 13.42 1.80
N GLY A 45 -13.50 13.26 3.06
CA GLY A 45 -13.92 14.10 4.19
C GLY A 45 -15.31 13.82 4.75
N ASN A 46 -16.09 12.90 4.17
CA ASN A 46 -17.41 12.51 4.68
C ASN A 46 -17.34 11.26 5.53
N VAL A 47 -18.12 11.19 6.60
CA VAL A 47 -18.15 10.03 7.53
C VAL A 47 -18.88 8.86 6.87
N VAL A 48 -18.20 7.69 6.84
CA VAL A 48 -18.70 6.50 6.12
C VAL A 48 -19.97 5.96 6.77
N ASN A 49 -19.98 5.83 8.10
CA ASN A 49 -21.08 5.20 8.82
C ASN A 49 -22.21 6.17 9.23
N MET A 50 -22.34 7.31 8.54
CA MET A 50 -23.36 8.30 8.84
C MET A 50 -24.53 8.21 7.84
N ASN A 51 -25.76 8.40 8.30
CA ASN A 51 -26.99 8.44 7.48
C ASN A 51 -27.15 7.20 6.60
N ILE A 52 -27.16 6.02 7.22
CA ILE A 52 -27.42 4.72 6.59
C ILE A 52 -28.82 4.29 6.93
N CYS A 53 -29.62 3.92 5.92
CA CYS A 53 -30.88 3.21 6.06
C CYS A 53 -30.78 1.90 5.27
N ARG A 54 -30.39 0.83 5.94
CA ARG A 54 -30.13 -0.48 5.31
C ARG A 54 -31.41 -1.03 4.65
N GLU A 55 -32.55 -0.86 5.29
CA GLU A 55 -33.84 -1.33 4.78
C GLU A 55 -34.16 -0.74 3.40
N GLU A 56 -33.94 0.57 3.21
CA GLU A 56 -34.17 1.21 1.92
C GLU A 56 -33.16 0.79 0.86
N LEU A 57 -31.89 0.59 1.24
CA LEU A 57 -30.87 0.10 0.31
C LEU A 57 -31.17 -1.32 -0.16
N GLU A 58 -31.57 -2.22 0.73
CA GLU A 58 -31.96 -3.60 0.40
C GLU A 58 -33.19 -3.66 -0.51
N ALA A 59 -34.14 -2.77 -0.33
CA ALA A 59 -35.33 -2.69 -1.17
C ALA A 59 -35.08 -2.09 -2.56
N ALA A 60 -34.20 -1.10 -2.66
CA ALA A 60 -33.96 -0.36 -3.90
C ALA A 60 -32.83 -0.95 -4.77
N TRP A 61 -31.80 -1.53 -4.19
CA TRP A 61 -30.65 -2.08 -4.90
C TRP A 61 -30.99 -3.11 -5.99
N PRO A 62 -31.90 -4.09 -5.77
CA PRO A 62 -32.25 -5.08 -6.81
C PRO A 62 -32.86 -4.50 -8.09
N GLN A 63 -33.28 -3.24 -8.08
CA GLN A 63 -33.80 -2.54 -9.26
C GLN A 63 -32.67 -1.96 -10.14
N LEU A 64 -31.46 -1.83 -9.57
CA LEU A 64 -30.30 -1.18 -10.21
C LEU A 64 -29.21 -2.17 -10.59
N SER A 65 -29.09 -3.29 -9.85
CA SER A 65 -28.06 -4.29 -10.06
C SER A 65 -28.64 -5.71 -9.99
N SER A 66 -28.12 -6.60 -10.85
CA SER A 66 -28.41 -8.05 -10.77
C SER A 66 -27.58 -8.79 -9.71
N ILE A 67 -26.56 -8.14 -9.15
CA ILE A 67 -25.71 -8.70 -8.12
C ILE A 67 -26.34 -8.41 -6.76
N PRO A 68 -26.65 -9.44 -5.92
CA PRO A 68 -27.25 -9.21 -4.62
C PRO A 68 -26.38 -8.33 -3.70
N LEU A 69 -26.99 -7.49 -2.88
CA LEU A 69 -26.29 -6.56 -1.98
C LEU A 69 -25.40 -7.27 -0.95
N ASP A 70 -25.81 -8.49 -0.53
CA ASP A 70 -25.05 -9.32 0.43
C ASP A 70 -23.95 -10.17 -0.22
N SER A 71 -23.77 -10.09 -1.55
CA SER A 71 -22.75 -10.86 -2.26
C SER A 71 -21.42 -10.12 -2.32
N LEU A 72 -20.44 -10.75 -2.96
CA LEU A 72 -19.14 -10.15 -3.18
C LEU A 72 -19.10 -9.41 -4.53
N ASP A 73 -18.40 -8.30 -4.57
CA ASP A 73 -18.05 -7.59 -5.81
C ASP A 73 -16.98 -8.35 -6.63
N ARG A 74 -16.58 -7.84 -7.77
CA ARG A 74 -15.59 -8.49 -8.63
C ARG A 74 -14.17 -8.53 -8.04
N ARG A 75 -13.90 -7.80 -6.95
CA ARG A 75 -12.64 -7.85 -6.20
C ARG A 75 -12.72 -8.70 -4.94
N GLY A 76 -13.86 -9.34 -4.68
CA GLY A 76 -14.08 -10.20 -3.53
C GLY A 76 -14.40 -9.46 -2.22
N GLN A 77 -14.84 -8.19 -2.30
CA GLN A 77 -15.33 -7.42 -1.16
C GLN A 77 -16.86 -7.45 -1.13
N HIS A 78 -17.47 -7.28 0.05
CA HIS A 78 -18.92 -7.19 0.13
C HIS A 78 -19.47 -5.97 -0.61
N ILE A 79 -20.42 -6.19 -1.54
CA ILE A 79 -21.09 -5.13 -2.32
C ILE A 79 -21.65 -4.04 -1.39
N TYR A 80 -22.29 -4.41 -0.28
CA TYR A 80 -22.81 -3.47 0.69
C TYR A 80 -21.74 -2.50 1.21
N ALA A 81 -20.56 -3.01 1.59
CA ALA A 81 -19.47 -2.18 2.08
C ALA A 81 -18.91 -1.26 0.98
N THR A 82 -18.76 -1.78 -0.24
CA THR A 82 -18.32 -1.01 -1.41
C THR A 82 -19.30 0.11 -1.73
N LEU A 83 -20.62 -0.20 -1.74
CA LEU A 83 -21.68 0.77 -2.02
C LEU A 83 -21.70 1.91 -1.00
N ILE A 84 -21.70 1.60 0.31
CA ILE A 84 -21.69 2.60 1.38
C ILE A 84 -20.52 3.56 1.23
N ARG A 85 -19.32 3.04 1.00
CA ARG A 85 -18.12 3.85 0.79
C ARG A 85 -18.24 4.70 -0.48
N TYR A 86 -18.71 4.12 -1.58
CA TYR A 86 -18.90 4.82 -2.85
C TYR A 86 -19.89 6.00 -2.70
N MET A 87 -21.08 5.76 -2.12
CA MET A 87 -22.08 6.81 -1.86
C MET A 87 -21.50 7.89 -0.93
N THR A 88 -20.78 7.50 0.11
CA THR A 88 -20.09 8.44 1.00
C THR A 88 -19.07 9.28 0.24
N SER A 89 -18.29 8.68 -0.65
CA SER A 89 -17.29 9.41 -1.44
C SER A 89 -17.90 10.50 -2.32
N ARG A 90 -19.17 10.35 -2.70
CA ARG A 90 -19.97 11.34 -3.44
C ARG A 90 -20.72 12.33 -2.54
N GLY A 91 -20.68 12.15 -1.22
CA GLY A 91 -21.42 12.97 -0.27
C GLY A 91 -22.94 12.70 -0.26
N LEU A 92 -23.35 11.48 -0.66
CA LEU A 92 -24.75 11.05 -0.68
C LEU A 92 -25.14 10.42 0.66
N THR A 93 -26.42 10.53 1.03
CA THR A 93 -27.04 9.71 2.07
C THR A 93 -27.13 8.26 1.61
N LYS A 94 -27.07 7.32 2.53
CA LYS A 94 -27.11 5.87 2.22
C LYS A 94 -28.53 5.35 2.44
N ASP A 95 -29.44 5.78 1.56
CA ASP A 95 -30.88 5.49 1.51
C ASP A 95 -31.34 5.38 0.05
N ALA A 96 -32.64 5.23 -0.19
CA ALA A 96 -33.21 5.11 -1.53
C ALA A 96 -33.03 6.41 -2.35
N GLU A 97 -33.08 7.59 -1.70
CA GLU A 97 -32.90 8.88 -2.38
C GLU A 97 -31.44 9.01 -2.85
N GLY A 98 -30.47 8.81 -1.96
CA GLY A 98 -29.06 8.85 -2.33
C GLY A 98 -28.70 7.79 -3.37
N LEU A 99 -29.29 6.60 -3.29
CA LEU A 99 -29.09 5.54 -4.27
C LEU A 99 -29.62 5.93 -5.67
N SER A 100 -30.75 6.61 -5.74
CA SER A 100 -31.33 7.11 -7.00
C SER A 100 -30.46 8.16 -7.72
N CYS A 101 -29.52 8.79 -7.00
CA CYS A 101 -28.56 9.75 -7.57
C CYS A 101 -27.36 9.07 -8.26
N LEU A 102 -27.25 7.74 -8.20
CA LEU A 102 -26.18 7.00 -8.87
C LEU A 102 -26.57 6.74 -10.34
N SER A 103 -25.62 6.95 -11.24
CA SER A 103 -25.75 6.58 -12.66
C SER A 103 -25.43 5.09 -12.87
N ASP A 104 -25.78 4.55 -14.06
CA ASP A 104 -25.40 3.18 -14.44
C ASP A 104 -23.88 2.94 -14.36
N ASP A 105 -23.07 3.96 -14.70
CA ASP A 105 -21.60 3.89 -14.56
C ASP A 105 -21.19 3.81 -13.09
N ASP A 106 -21.87 4.51 -12.18
CA ASP A 106 -21.60 4.44 -10.74
C ASP A 106 -21.93 3.04 -10.18
N ILE A 107 -23.06 2.47 -10.62
CA ILE A 107 -23.45 1.09 -10.25
C ILE A 107 -22.42 0.09 -10.76
N ALA A 108 -22.01 0.19 -12.02
CA ALA A 108 -20.96 -0.66 -12.59
C ALA A 108 -19.64 -0.52 -11.84
N ASN A 109 -19.27 0.68 -11.38
CA ASN A 109 -18.08 0.89 -10.54
C ASN A 109 -18.18 0.16 -9.20
N VAL A 110 -19.34 0.24 -8.53
CA VAL A 110 -19.58 -0.50 -7.28
C VAL A 110 -19.47 -2.01 -7.51
N GLU A 111 -20.10 -2.55 -8.56
CA GLU A 111 -20.00 -3.97 -8.93
C GLU A 111 -18.55 -4.40 -9.22
N ASN A 112 -17.73 -3.49 -9.77
CA ASN A 112 -16.30 -3.71 -10.01
C ASN A 112 -15.43 -3.54 -8.75
N GLY A 113 -16.02 -3.24 -7.58
CA GLY A 113 -15.30 -3.08 -6.32
C GLY A 113 -14.59 -1.72 -6.17
N GLU A 114 -15.05 -0.69 -6.90
CA GLU A 114 -14.56 0.67 -6.69
C GLU A 114 -15.28 1.32 -5.51
N THR A 115 -14.54 1.66 -4.46
CA THR A 115 -15.09 2.23 -3.22
C THR A 115 -15.20 3.75 -3.24
N ASN A 116 -14.62 4.40 -4.24
CA ASN A 116 -14.58 5.85 -4.31
C ASN A 116 -14.70 6.32 -5.77
N TYR A 117 -15.67 7.23 -6.05
CA TYR A 117 -15.93 7.71 -7.40
C TYR A 117 -14.73 8.42 -8.06
N ARG A 118 -13.83 8.98 -7.26
CA ARG A 118 -12.62 9.63 -7.77
C ARG A 118 -11.65 8.60 -8.35
N PHE A 119 -11.60 7.39 -7.80
CA PHE A 119 -10.71 6.32 -8.28
C PHE A 119 -11.15 5.79 -9.64
N ALA A 120 -12.46 5.67 -9.85
CA ALA A 120 -13.01 5.27 -11.14
C ALA A 120 -12.69 6.26 -12.28
N ARG A 121 -12.61 7.57 -11.96
CA ARG A 121 -12.40 8.63 -12.95
C ARG A 121 -10.96 9.05 -13.16
N ARG A 122 -10.09 8.85 -12.18
CA ARG A 122 -8.71 9.32 -12.19
C ARG A 122 -7.77 8.14 -12.06
N GLY A 123 -7.09 7.76 -13.15
CA GLY A 123 -6.01 6.79 -13.11
C GLY A 123 -4.70 7.40 -12.58
N GLY A 124 -3.71 6.53 -12.28
CA GLY A 124 -2.34 6.93 -12.05
C GLY A 124 -1.98 7.30 -10.61
N LEU A 125 -0.95 8.14 -10.48
CA LEU A 125 -0.30 8.46 -9.19
C LEU A 125 -1.26 9.06 -8.16
N LEU A 126 -2.16 9.95 -8.58
CA LEU A 126 -3.08 10.62 -7.67
C LEU A 126 -4.01 9.63 -6.96
N ASN A 127 -4.60 8.68 -7.69
CA ASN A 127 -5.42 7.63 -7.08
C ASN A 127 -4.63 6.82 -6.06
N ARG A 128 -3.39 6.44 -6.40
CA ARG A 128 -2.55 5.69 -5.47
C ARG A 128 -2.29 6.46 -4.19
N MET A 129 -2.08 7.77 -4.28
CA MET A 129 -1.90 8.64 -3.12
C MET A 129 -3.17 8.70 -2.25
N TYR A 130 -4.36 8.80 -2.85
CA TYR A 130 -5.62 8.76 -2.09
C TYR A 130 -5.84 7.43 -1.38
N VAL A 131 -5.54 6.30 -2.04
CA VAL A 131 -5.62 4.97 -1.41
C VAL A 131 -4.68 4.89 -0.21
N ILE A 132 -3.43 5.35 -0.36
CA ILE A 132 -2.45 5.37 0.75
C ILE A 132 -2.95 6.26 1.91
N MET A 133 -3.49 7.45 1.60
CA MET A 133 -4.03 8.34 2.63
C MET A 133 -5.21 7.69 3.37
N TRP A 134 -6.09 7.00 2.65
CA TRP A 134 -7.20 6.29 3.25
C TRP A 134 -6.72 5.12 4.13
N GLU A 135 -5.78 4.29 3.65
CA GLU A 135 -5.18 3.21 4.44
C GLU A 135 -4.54 3.75 5.72
N LEU A 136 -3.81 4.88 5.65
CA LEU A 136 -3.20 5.53 6.80
C LEU A 136 -4.23 6.10 7.78
N ASP A 137 -5.30 6.70 7.28
CA ASP A 137 -6.38 7.25 8.12
C ASP A 137 -7.09 6.14 8.89
N VAL A 138 -7.46 5.04 8.21
CA VAL A 138 -8.06 3.86 8.84
C VAL A 138 -7.11 3.26 9.87
N TYR A 139 -5.86 3.02 9.50
CA TYR A 139 -4.85 2.45 10.41
C TYR A 139 -4.62 3.32 11.66
N SER A 140 -4.59 4.64 11.50
CA SER A 140 -4.39 5.56 12.63
C SER A 140 -5.55 5.55 13.63
N LYS A 141 -6.77 5.26 13.17
CA LYS A 141 -7.99 5.29 13.98
C LYS A 141 -8.37 3.93 14.56
N THR A 142 -8.14 2.87 13.81
CA THR A 142 -8.60 1.52 14.16
C THR A 142 -7.47 0.54 14.46
N GLY A 143 -6.23 0.83 14.05
CA GLY A 143 -5.12 -0.11 14.05
C GLY A 143 -5.24 -1.22 12.98
N GLU A 144 -6.28 -1.19 12.14
CA GLU A 144 -6.54 -2.22 11.15
C GLU A 144 -5.60 -2.08 9.95
N SER A 145 -4.89 -3.14 9.60
CA SER A 145 -3.97 -3.20 8.46
C SER A 145 -4.22 -4.40 7.53
N ASN A 146 -5.14 -5.31 7.89
CA ASN A 146 -5.44 -6.50 7.10
C ASN A 146 -6.06 -6.11 5.74
N GLY A 147 -5.51 -6.64 4.64
CA GLY A 147 -5.94 -6.30 3.28
C GLY A 147 -5.44 -4.93 2.75
N HIS A 148 -4.71 -4.14 3.56
CA HIS A 148 -4.22 -2.81 3.22
C HIS A 148 -2.73 -2.82 2.92
N SER A 149 -2.36 -2.80 1.65
CA SER A 149 -1.00 -3.12 1.20
C SER A 149 0.08 -2.17 1.74
N PHE A 150 -0.24 -0.90 2.00
CA PHE A 150 0.72 0.07 2.50
C PHE A 150 0.89 -0.05 4.03
N THR A 151 -0.20 -0.15 4.78
CA THR A 151 -0.15 -0.26 6.24
C THR A 151 0.33 -1.62 6.71
N GLN A 152 0.08 -2.70 5.95
CA GLN A 152 0.73 -4.00 6.17
C GLN A 152 2.25 -3.89 6.13
N ARG A 153 2.82 -3.16 5.16
CA ARG A 153 4.28 -2.96 5.08
C ARG A 153 4.83 -2.18 6.28
N ILE A 154 4.06 -1.25 6.83
CA ILE A 154 4.42 -0.56 8.09
C ILE A 154 4.53 -1.58 9.24
N GLU A 155 3.52 -2.47 9.37
CA GLU A 155 3.56 -3.53 10.39
C GLU A 155 4.73 -4.50 10.16
N TYR A 156 4.97 -4.96 8.93
CA TYR A 156 6.09 -5.84 8.61
C TYR A 156 7.44 -5.21 8.98
N MET A 157 7.63 -3.93 8.66
CA MET A 157 8.85 -3.20 9.03
C MET A 157 8.98 -3.06 10.55
N LYS A 158 7.90 -2.78 11.27
CA LYS A 158 7.86 -2.67 12.73
C LYS A 158 8.32 -3.98 13.40
N TYR A 159 7.78 -5.12 12.97
CA TYR A 159 8.20 -6.44 13.46
C TYR A 159 9.61 -6.80 13.02
N GLY A 160 10.00 -6.48 11.79
CA GLY A 160 11.37 -6.65 11.30
C GLY A 160 12.40 -5.88 12.14
N PHE A 161 12.11 -4.62 12.50
CA PHE A 161 12.99 -3.85 13.39
C PHE A 161 13.03 -4.41 14.82
N ARG A 162 11.92 -4.94 15.33
CA ARG A 162 11.92 -5.62 16.64
C ARG A 162 12.80 -6.87 16.60
N LEU A 163 12.69 -7.66 15.54
CA LEU A 163 13.50 -8.87 15.35
C LEU A 163 14.98 -8.54 15.21
N ALA A 164 15.33 -7.53 14.40
CA ALA A 164 16.69 -7.04 14.26
C ALA A 164 17.28 -6.57 15.60
N LYS A 165 16.50 -5.93 16.46
CA LYS A 165 16.95 -5.52 17.80
C LYS A 165 17.22 -6.69 18.74
N ARG A 166 16.43 -7.79 18.64
CA ARG A 166 16.65 -8.99 19.47
C ARG A 166 18.00 -9.66 19.17
N ASN A 167 18.40 -9.66 17.89
CA ASN A 167 19.60 -10.35 17.39
C ASN A 167 20.57 -9.38 16.70
N LEU A 168 20.77 -8.19 17.26
CA LEU A 168 21.45 -7.08 16.58
C LEU A 168 22.89 -7.40 16.15
N LEU A 169 23.65 -8.18 16.92
CA LEU A 169 25.07 -8.41 16.64
C LEU A 169 25.30 -9.47 15.54
N THR A 170 24.62 -10.60 15.65
CA THR A 170 24.86 -11.80 14.79
C THR A 170 23.77 -12.06 13.77
N GLY A 171 22.60 -11.45 13.94
CA GLY A 171 21.40 -11.79 13.19
C GLY A 171 20.79 -13.13 13.60
N THR A 172 19.75 -13.54 12.89
CA THR A 172 19.03 -14.80 13.11
C THR A 172 19.60 -15.95 12.29
N GLY A 173 20.38 -15.66 11.27
CA GLY A 173 20.76 -16.60 10.22
C GLY A 173 19.79 -16.59 9.03
N ILE A 174 20.32 -16.82 7.83
CA ILE A 174 19.53 -16.74 6.57
C ILE A 174 18.40 -17.78 6.53
N GLY A 175 18.64 -18.99 7.08
CA GLY A 175 17.66 -20.08 7.09
C GLY A 175 16.48 -19.83 8.02
N ASP A 176 16.70 -19.10 9.10
CA ASP A 176 15.75 -18.99 10.20
C ASP A 176 14.88 -17.71 10.14
N VAL A 177 15.16 -16.82 9.17
CA VAL A 177 14.44 -15.52 9.05
C VAL A 177 12.93 -15.69 9.02
N ASN A 178 12.40 -16.64 8.23
CA ASN A 178 10.95 -16.85 8.14
C ASN A 178 10.37 -17.36 9.46
N ASP A 179 11.02 -18.31 10.09
CA ASP A 179 10.56 -18.93 11.34
C ASP A 179 10.56 -17.91 12.49
N GLU A 180 11.57 -17.04 12.51
CA GLU A 180 11.67 -15.95 13.48
C GLU A 180 10.59 -14.87 13.25
N TYR A 181 10.24 -14.56 11.98
CA TYR A 181 9.09 -13.68 11.71
C TYR A 181 7.78 -14.31 12.15
N LEU A 182 7.53 -15.60 11.89
CA LEU A 182 6.34 -16.29 12.36
C LEU A 182 6.28 -16.31 13.89
N SER A 183 7.40 -16.63 14.53
CA SER A 183 7.50 -16.65 16.00
C SER A 183 7.20 -15.27 16.63
N ILE A 184 7.73 -14.18 16.07
CA ILE A 184 7.46 -12.84 16.64
C ILE A 184 6.01 -12.41 16.44
N TYR A 185 5.36 -12.80 15.33
CA TYR A 185 3.96 -12.53 15.09
C TYR A 185 3.02 -13.31 16.03
N GLU A 186 3.43 -14.51 16.46
CA GLU A 186 2.65 -15.34 17.38
C GLU A 186 2.82 -14.88 18.84
N ASN A 187 4.02 -14.43 19.21
CA ASN A 187 4.34 -14.06 20.57
C ASN A 187 4.00 -12.61 20.95
N ASP A 188 3.99 -11.70 19.97
CA ASP A 188 3.64 -10.30 20.18
C ASP A 188 2.22 -10.08 19.63
N ASP A 189 1.26 -9.61 20.43
CA ASP A 189 -0.13 -9.32 20.03
C ASP A 189 -0.19 -8.62 18.65
N CYS A 190 -0.13 -9.42 17.59
CA CYS A 190 -0.08 -8.93 16.22
C CYS A 190 -1.51 -8.77 15.69
N SER A 191 -1.84 -7.56 15.21
CA SER A 191 -3.14 -7.28 14.58
C SER A 191 -3.32 -7.93 13.21
N LEU A 192 -2.22 -8.44 12.60
CA LEU A 192 -2.29 -9.10 11.29
C LEU A 192 -2.81 -10.53 11.41
N ASN A 193 -3.83 -10.84 10.62
CA ASN A 193 -4.30 -12.20 10.41
C ASN A 193 -3.19 -13.10 9.83
N PRO A 194 -3.18 -14.41 10.13
CA PRO A 194 -2.12 -15.32 9.68
C PRO A 194 -1.83 -15.28 8.17
N GLU A 195 -2.86 -15.12 7.33
CA GLU A 195 -2.73 -15.02 5.88
C GLU A 195 -1.99 -13.77 5.39
N TRP A 196 -1.92 -12.72 6.21
CA TRP A 196 -1.25 -11.46 5.90
C TRP A 196 0.11 -11.30 6.57
N ARG A 197 0.61 -12.32 7.27
CA ARG A 197 1.92 -12.28 7.95
C ARG A 197 3.03 -12.56 6.97
N ASN A 198 3.85 -11.55 6.70
CA ASN A 198 4.97 -11.62 5.77
C ASN A 198 6.24 -10.99 6.35
N ARG A 199 7.37 -11.18 5.65
CA ARG A 199 8.63 -10.47 5.92
C ARG A 199 8.50 -8.98 5.58
N ALA A 200 9.53 -8.19 5.93
CA ALA A 200 9.51 -6.74 5.85
C ALA A 200 9.34 -6.14 4.43
N HIS A 201 9.46 -6.93 3.36
CA HIS A 201 9.53 -6.41 1.98
C HIS A 201 10.53 -5.25 1.86
N ASN A 202 11.71 -5.44 2.47
CA ASN A 202 12.80 -4.49 2.45
C ASN A 202 14.12 -5.24 2.59
N GLN A 203 14.89 -5.29 1.50
CA GLN A 203 16.13 -6.08 1.43
C GLN A 203 17.16 -5.66 2.48
N PHE A 204 17.26 -4.36 2.78
CA PHE A 204 18.23 -3.88 3.77
C PHE A 204 17.86 -4.33 5.18
N LEU A 205 16.56 -4.31 5.51
CA LEU A 205 16.08 -4.83 6.80
C LEU A 205 16.26 -6.34 6.88
N THR A 206 16.03 -7.06 5.77
CA THR A 206 16.29 -8.50 5.68
C THR A 206 17.78 -8.82 5.93
N PHE A 207 18.70 -8.05 5.36
CA PHE A 207 20.13 -8.19 5.67
C PHE A 207 20.42 -7.95 7.15
N LEU A 208 19.83 -6.93 7.76
CA LEU A 208 20.04 -6.63 9.18
C LEU A 208 19.49 -7.74 10.08
N VAL A 209 18.32 -8.28 9.77
CA VAL A 209 17.71 -9.40 10.51
C VAL A 209 18.55 -10.65 10.37
N ALA A 210 18.92 -11.02 9.13
CA ALA A 210 19.63 -12.27 8.85
C ALA A 210 21.07 -12.30 9.37
N PHE A 211 21.80 -11.19 9.23
CA PHE A 211 23.25 -11.15 9.45
C PHE A 211 23.69 -10.27 10.62
N GLY A 212 22.77 -9.59 11.29
CA GLY A 212 23.09 -8.60 12.31
C GLY A 212 23.87 -7.40 11.74
N ILE A 213 24.36 -6.54 12.64
CA ILE A 213 24.99 -5.27 12.25
C ILE A 213 26.28 -5.47 11.45
N PHE A 214 27.11 -6.47 11.83
CA PHE A 214 28.39 -6.70 11.16
C PHE A 214 28.18 -7.22 9.73
N GLY A 215 27.32 -8.23 9.56
CA GLY A 215 27.02 -8.75 8.23
C GLY A 215 26.25 -7.73 7.38
N PHE A 216 25.35 -6.94 7.97
CA PHE A 216 24.69 -5.83 7.30
C PHE A 216 25.68 -4.82 6.72
N LEU A 217 26.69 -4.41 7.49
CA LEU A 217 27.72 -3.47 7.01
C LEU A 217 28.56 -4.08 5.88
N ILE A 218 28.86 -5.39 5.95
CA ILE A 218 29.54 -6.11 4.87
C ILE A 218 28.68 -6.12 3.60
N CYS A 219 27.37 -6.43 3.71
CA CYS A 219 26.45 -6.40 2.58
C CYS A 219 26.34 -5.00 1.96
N LEU A 220 26.22 -3.95 2.78
CA LEU A 220 26.23 -2.58 2.29
C LEU A 220 27.54 -2.24 1.58
N PHE A 221 28.68 -2.58 2.16
CA PHE A 221 29.98 -2.35 1.53
C PHE A 221 30.06 -3.09 0.18
N ALA A 222 29.69 -4.37 0.13
CA ALA A 222 29.71 -5.16 -1.09
C ALA A 222 28.80 -4.59 -2.17
N TRP A 223 27.64 -4.05 -1.80
CA TRP A 223 26.68 -3.45 -2.72
C TRP A 223 27.15 -2.08 -3.24
N PHE A 224 27.60 -1.18 -2.36
CA PHE A 224 27.88 0.20 -2.70
C PHE A 224 29.32 0.42 -3.20
N TYR A 225 30.32 -0.30 -2.66
CA TYR A 225 31.72 -0.07 -3.03
C TYR A 225 32.00 -0.17 -4.53
N PRO A 226 31.51 -1.20 -5.28
CA PRO A 226 31.75 -1.27 -6.71
C PRO A 226 31.09 -0.14 -7.50
N ALA A 227 30.00 0.44 -7.00
CA ALA A 227 29.31 1.54 -7.66
C ALA A 227 30.13 2.83 -7.61
N PHE A 228 30.88 3.06 -6.53
CA PHE A 228 31.66 4.27 -6.33
C PHE A 228 33.16 4.08 -6.63
N SER A 229 33.63 2.85 -6.79
CA SER A 229 35.03 2.59 -7.14
C SER A 229 35.27 2.82 -8.64
N LYS A 230 36.35 3.52 -8.98
CA LYS A 230 36.78 3.80 -10.36
C LYS A 230 35.67 4.45 -11.22
N TRP A 231 35.20 5.60 -10.79
CA TRP A 231 34.25 6.42 -11.55
C TRP A 231 34.94 7.00 -12.78
N ASN A 232 34.36 6.80 -13.97
CA ASN A 232 34.73 7.51 -15.19
C ASN A 232 33.46 7.91 -15.96
N SER A 233 33.43 9.10 -16.57
CA SER A 233 32.27 9.68 -17.26
C SER A 233 31.93 9.03 -18.61
N ASN A 234 32.09 7.73 -18.77
CA ASN A 234 31.77 6.99 -20.00
C ASN A 234 30.30 6.59 -20.06
N GLY A 235 29.77 6.38 -21.27
CA GLY A 235 28.41 5.88 -21.46
C GLY A 235 28.11 4.55 -20.73
N SER A 236 29.10 3.65 -20.60
CA SER A 236 28.93 2.39 -19.84
C SER A 236 28.72 2.63 -18.36
N THR A 237 29.39 3.62 -17.77
CA THR A 237 29.18 4.04 -16.37
C THR A 237 27.77 4.58 -16.15
N TYR A 238 27.24 5.34 -17.12
CA TYR A 238 25.88 5.85 -17.06
C TYR A 238 24.85 4.72 -16.97
N TYR A 239 24.92 3.71 -17.84
CA TYR A 239 23.98 2.57 -17.82
C TYR A 239 24.09 1.75 -16.52
N PHE A 240 25.31 1.53 -16.03
CA PHE A 240 25.52 0.87 -14.75
C PHE A 240 24.87 1.66 -13.60
N MET A 241 25.04 2.98 -13.56
CA MET A 241 24.47 3.81 -12.50
C MET A 241 22.96 3.89 -12.54
N VAL A 242 22.36 3.96 -13.72
CA VAL A 242 20.90 3.90 -13.88
C VAL A 242 20.37 2.57 -13.33
N PHE A 243 20.97 1.46 -13.75
CA PHE A 243 20.61 0.13 -13.22
C PHE A 243 20.80 0.04 -11.70
N PHE A 244 21.96 0.49 -11.20
CA PHE A 244 22.27 0.47 -9.78
C PHE A 244 21.25 1.25 -8.93
N VAL A 245 20.88 2.46 -9.37
CA VAL A 245 19.86 3.26 -8.68
C VAL A 245 18.51 2.56 -8.69
N ILE A 246 18.07 2.03 -9.85
CA ILE A 246 16.79 1.33 -9.97
C ILE A 246 16.78 0.09 -9.05
N ALA A 247 17.83 -0.73 -9.08
CA ALA A 247 17.93 -1.90 -8.23
C ALA A 247 17.96 -1.53 -6.73
N THR A 248 18.71 -0.49 -6.36
CA THR A 248 18.77 -0.01 -4.97
C THR A 248 17.39 0.49 -4.50
N VAL A 249 16.68 1.27 -5.33
CA VAL A 249 15.33 1.74 -4.99
C VAL A 249 14.35 0.57 -4.87
N SER A 250 14.43 -0.42 -5.75
CA SER A 250 13.62 -1.66 -5.63
C SER A 250 13.85 -2.37 -4.30
N MET A 251 15.08 -2.45 -3.82
CA MET A 251 15.45 -3.08 -2.54
C MET A 251 14.85 -2.39 -1.30
N PHE A 252 14.44 -1.11 -1.39
CA PHE A 252 13.72 -0.43 -0.30
C PHE A 252 12.26 -0.84 -0.21
N SER A 253 11.68 -1.31 -1.31
CA SER A 253 10.25 -1.64 -1.39
C SER A 253 9.97 -3.12 -1.50
N ASP A 254 11.01 -3.95 -1.67
CA ASP A 254 10.87 -5.40 -1.81
C ASP A 254 12.16 -6.14 -1.43
N ASP A 255 12.03 -7.43 -1.10
CA ASP A 255 13.13 -8.38 -0.86
C ASP A 255 13.66 -8.90 -2.21
N THR A 256 14.21 -8.01 -3.03
CA THR A 256 14.57 -8.28 -4.43
C THR A 256 15.54 -9.45 -4.59
N LEU A 257 16.49 -9.62 -3.65
CA LEU A 257 17.52 -10.67 -3.71
C LEU A 257 17.08 -12.00 -3.06
N GLU A 258 15.93 -12.03 -2.42
CA GLU A 258 15.38 -13.25 -1.80
C GLU A 258 14.59 -14.11 -2.79
N THR A 259 14.26 -13.57 -3.96
CA THR A 259 13.63 -14.33 -5.04
C THR A 259 14.67 -14.81 -6.04
N SER A 260 14.54 -16.05 -6.54
CA SER A 260 15.47 -16.61 -7.53
C SER A 260 15.58 -15.72 -8.78
N THR A 261 14.44 -15.20 -9.27
CA THR A 261 14.39 -14.32 -10.43
C THR A 261 15.10 -12.99 -10.17
N GLY A 262 14.84 -12.36 -9.03
CA GLY A 262 15.46 -11.10 -8.65
C GLY A 262 16.95 -11.24 -8.43
N ALA A 263 17.38 -12.27 -7.70
CA ALA A 263 18.79 -12.54 -7.45
C ALA A 263 19.58 -12.78 -8.75
N VAL A 264 19.06 -13.61 -9.66
CA VAL A 264 19.71 -13.88 -10.96
C VAL A 264 19.74 -12.62 -11.81
N PHE A 265 18.63 -11.89 -11.94
CA PHE A 265 18.55 -10.68 -12.73
C PHE A 265 19.54 -9.62 -12.22
N VAL A 266 19.50 -9.31 -10.93
CA VAL A 266 20.36 -8.28 -10.33
C VAL A 266 21.82 -8.68 -10.44
N SER A 267 22.19 -9.91 -10.09
CA SER A 267 23.57 -10.38 -10.13
C SER A 267 24.13 -10.37 -11.54
N PHE A 268 23.36 -10.83 -12.52
CA PHE A 268 23.79 -10.85 -13.92
C PHE A 268 24.04 -9.46 -14.48
N PHE A 269 23.05 -8.56 -14.35
CA PHE A 269 23.19 -7.19 -14.91
C PHE A 269 24.19 -6.37 -14.12
N TYR A 270 24.29 -6.53 -12.82
CA TYR A 270 25.31 -5.87 -12.00
C TYR A 270 26.72 -6.24 -12.49
N ALA A 271 26.98 -7.54 -12.64
CA ALA A 271 28.29 -8.03 -13.11
C ALA A 271 28.58 -7.61 -14.55
N LEU A 272 27.61 -7.78 -15.47
CA LEU A 272 27.75 -7.45 -16.88
C LEU A 272 28.04 -5.96 -17.10
N LEU A 273 27.23 -5.09 -16.51
CA LEU A 273 27.37 -3.64 -16.67
C LEU A 273 28.64 -3.13 -15.98
N ARG A 274 29.00 -3.70 -14.84
CA ARG A 274 30.25 -3.38 -14.14
C ARG A 274 31.47 -3.80 -14.95
N TRP A 275 31.47 -5.01 -15.51
CA TRP A 275 32.55 -5.50 -16.40
C TRP A 275 32.69 -4.61 -17.62
N ALA A 276 31.61 -4.24 -18.30
CA ALA A 276 31.63 -3.34 -19.47
C ALA A 276 32.21 -1.95 -19.13
N THR A 277 32.06 -1.50 -17.90
CA THR A 277 32.66 -0.25 -17.41
C THR A 277 34.18 -0.37 -17.23
N THR A 278 34.65 -1.49 -16.65
CA THR A 278 36.09 -1.71 -16.39
C THR A 278 36.88 -2.06 -17.65
N ALA A 279 36.35 -2.88 -18.56
CA ALA A 279 36.98 -3.26 -19.80
C ALA A 279 37.26 -2.05 -20.74
N LYS A 280 36.41 -1.04 -20.74
CA LYS A 280 36.63 0.22 -21.47
C LYS A 280 37.74 1.08 -20.86
N LEU A 281 37.88 1.07 -19.53
CA LEU A 281 38.93 1.81 -18.84
C LEU A 281 40.32 1.24 -19.13
N GLU A 282 40.46 -0.08 -19.19
CA GLU A 282 41.72 -0.73 -19.53
C GLU A 282 42.16 -0.44 -20.96
N LYS A 283 41.24 -0.34 -21.92
CA LYS A 283 41.55 0.04 -23.30
C LYS A 283 41.98 1.51 -23.45
N GLN A 284 41.46 2.41 -22.63
CA GLN A 284 41.82 3.84 -22.68
C GLN A 284 43.16 4.14 -21.96
N ASN A 285 43.53 3.31 -20.98
CA ASN A 285 44.81 3.48 -20.24
C ASN A 285 45.96 2.69 -20.84
N GLY A 286 45.71 1.83 -21.84
CA GLY A 286 46.71 1.02 -22.55
C GLY A 286 47.13 1.59 -23.92
N GLU A 287 46.52 2.73 -24.35
CA GLU A 287 46.95 3.58 -25.46
C GLU A 287 47.68 4.81 -24.88
#